data_3a34559d4cffcb1594592f4b25cd6fb2
#
_entry.id   3a34559d4cffcb1594592f4b25cd6fb2
#
_cell.length_a   1.000
_cell.length_b   1.000
_cell.length_c   1.000
_cell.angle_alpha   90.00
_cell.angle_beta   90.00
_cell.angle_gamma   90.00
#
_symmetry.space_group_name_H-M   'P 1'
#
loop_
_entity.id
_entity.type
_entity.pdbx_description
1 polymer ?
#
loop_
_entity_poly.entity_id
_entity_poly.type
_entity_poly.pdbx_seq_one_letter_code
_entity_poly.pdbx_strand_id
1 'polypeptide(L)'
;MANILIDGYNLMAKMDGLGGNLEANRERFLLKLSQYRTQKNHNIIVVFDGEKGGWITESHEHTMGINIVFSKLGEKADDIIKRMVKEHDVEYTVITSDKEVASYAESSGHTAIPSEEFIFKLYYNSNPEADTNYRDEDPNYRTFSVKKKGNPKKLSKAARKRKQRLDSL
;
A
#
# COMPACT_ATOMS: atom_id res chain seq x y z
N MET A 1 14.66 -7.46 1.36
CA MET A 1 14.27 -6.06 1.67
C MET A 1 13.62 -5.46 0.44
N ALA A 2 12.42 -4.89 0.58
CA ALA A 2 11.71 -4.24 -0.54
C ALA A 2 11.54 -2.75 -0.26
N ASN A 3 11.50 -1.93 -1.34
CA ASN A 3 11.11 -0.53 -1.24
C ASN A 3 9.61 -0.45 -1.56
N ILE A 4 8.81 -0.10 -0.57
CA ILE A 4 7.36 -0.02 -0.65
C ILE A 4 6.95 1.45 -0.70
N LEU A 5 6.27 1.84 -1.76
CA LEU A 5 5.75 3.20 -1.95
C LEU A 5 4.21 3.15 -1.86
N ILE A 6 3.65 3.84 -0.90
CA ILE A 6 2.23 3.74 -0.55
C ILE A 6 1.52 5.05 -0.81
N ASP A 7 0.41 4.97 -1.54
CA ASP A 7 -0.60 6.02 -1.57
C ASP A 7 -1.36 6.01 -0.24
N GLY A 8 -1.02 6.96 0.64
CA GLY A 8 -1.43 6.94 2.04
C GLY A 8 -2.94 7.03 2.22
N TYR A 9 -3.60 8.03 1.62
CA TYR A 9 -5.05 8.17 1.79
C TYR A 9 -5.85 7.12 1.03
N ASN A 10 -5.36 6.61 -0.09
CA ASN A 10 -5.99 5.50 -0.80
C ASN A 10 -6.01 4.25 0.09
N LEU A 11 -4.87 3.90 0.67
CA LEU A 11 -4.78 2.74 1.56
C LEU A 11 -5.58 2.94 2.85
N MET A 12 -5.51 4.10 3.50
CA MET A 12 -6.28 4.41 4.70
C MET A 12 -7.79 4.32 4.47
N ALA A 13 -8.27 4.86 3.33
CA ALA A 13 -9.69 4.82 2.97
C ALA A 13 -10.21 3.39 2.83
N LYS A 14 -9.37 2.47 2.37
CA LYS A 14 -9.70 1.05 2.22
C LYS A 14 -9.59 0.25 3.52
N MET A 15 -8.81 0.72 4.47
CA MET A 15 -8.66 0.07 5.78
C MET A 15 -9.81 0.44 6.73
N ASP A 16 -9.83 1.69 7.16
CA ASP A 16 -10.68 2.16 8.25
C ASP A 16 -11.59 3.31 7.82
N GLY A 17 -11.54 3.71 6.53
CA GLY A 17 -12.18 4.93 6.02
C GLY A 17 -11.43 6.19 6.42
N LEU A 18 -11.90 7.35 5.94
CA LEU A 18 -11.30 8.66 6.22
C LEU A 18 -12.19 9.51 7.16
N GLY A 19 -13.16 8.90 7.82
CA GLY A 19 -14.07 9.61 8.74
C GLY A 19 -13.42 9.97 10.07
N GLY A 20 -13.95 11.03 10.72
CA GLY A 20 -13.47 11.47 12.03
C GLY A 20 -12.19 12.29 12.00
N ASN A 21 -11.35 12.15 13.02
CA ASN A 21 -10.08 12.89 13.11
C ASN A 21 -9.02 12.26 12.18
N LEU A 22 -8.72 12.96 11.09
CA LEU A 22 -7.78 12.50 10.06
C LEU A 22 -6.36 12.31 10.61
N GLU A 23 -5.92 13.15 11.53
CA GLU A 23 -4.60 13.06 12.16
C GLU A 23 -4.48 11.80 13.02
N ALA A 24 -5.45 11.55 13.88
CA ALA A 24 -5.49 10.33 14.70
C ALA A 24 -5.60 9.06 13.82
N ASN A 25 -6.27 9.13 12.68
CA ASN A 25 -6.33 8.03 11.72
C ASN A 25 -4.96 7.79 11.08
N ARG A 26 -4.23 8.86 10.70
CA ARG A 26 -2.85 8.75 10.19
C ARG A 26 -1.92 8.11 11.21
N GLU A 27 -1.96 8.55 12.46
CA GLU A 27 -1.12 7.98 13.52
C GLU A 27 -1.35 6.48 13.69
N ARG A 28 -2.61 6.05 13.79
CA ARG A 28 -2.97 4.62 13.87
C ARG A 28 -2.50 3.82 12.64
N PHE A 29 -2.65 4.40 11.47
CA PHE A 29 -2.17 3.82 10.23
C PHE A 29 -0.65 3.65 10.21
N LEU A 30 0.09 4.70 10.58
CA LEU A 30 1.55 4.66 10.65
C LEU A 30 2.05 3.65 11.70
N LEU A 31 1.34 3.52 12.82
CA LEU A 31 1.66 2.52 13.83
C LEU A 31 1.52 1.09 13.27
N LYS A 32 0.45 0.79 12.55
CA LYS A 32 0.27 -0.51 11.89
C LYS A 32 1.37 -0.80 10.86
N LEU A 33 1.74 0.19 10.04
CA LEU A 33 2.84 0.06 9.08
C LEU A 33 4.20 -0.13 9.75
N SER A 34 4.43 0.53 10.87
CA SER A 34 5.67 0.38 11.65
C SER A 34 5.81 -1.02 12.22
N GLN A 35 4.73 -1.59 12.76
CA GLN A 35 4.70 -2.98 13.23
C GLN A 35 5.01 -3.96 12.10
N TYR A 36 4.39 -3.77 10.94
CA TYR A 36 4.66 -4.58 9.75
C TYR A 36 6.13 -4.46 9.30
N ARG A 37 6.66 -3.24 9.24
CA ARG A 37 8.06 -2.97 8.88
C ARG A 37 9.04 -3.69 9.80
N THR A 38 8.79 -3.68 11.10
CA THR A 38 9.66 -4.32 12.09
C THR A 38 9.81 -5.82 11.86
N GLN A 39 8.73 -6.48 11.42
CA GLN A 39 8.74 -7.90 11.14
C GLN A 39 9.44 -8.25 9.81
N LYS A 40 9.36 -7.39 8.82
CA LYS A 40 9.78 -7.66 7.43
C LYS A 40 11.01 -6.89 6.95
N ASN A 41 11.46 -5.91 7.74
CA ASN A 41 12.60 -5.05 7.42
C ASN A 41 12.54 -4.41 6.01
N HIS A 42 11.37 -3.91 5.65
CA HIS A 42 11.15 -3.18 4.40
C HIS A 42 11.42 -1.68 4.56
N ASN A 43 11.83 -1.02 3.47
CA ASN A 43 11.85 0.45 3.41
C ASN A 43 10.48 0.92 2.95
N ILE A 44 9.77 1.66 3.80
CA ILE A 44 8.40 2.13 3.54
C ILE A 44 8.40 3.64 3.39
N ILE A 45 7.83 4.11 2.29
CA ILE A 45 7.56 5.50 2.01
C ILE A 45 6.04 5.65 1.83
N VAL A 46 5.43 6.55 2.58
CA VAL A 46 4.00 6.87 2.48
C VAL A 46 3.85 8.26 1.93
N VAL A 47 3.09 8.41 0.86
CA VAL A 47 2.77 9.71 0.25
C VAL A 47 1.36 10.10 0.63
N PHE A 48 1.19 11.28 1.21
CA PHE A 48 -0.08 11.87 1.53
C PHE A 48 -0.34 13.11 0.67
N ASP A 49 -1.60 13.30 0.30
CA ASP A 49 -2.06 14.53 -0.32
C ASP A 49 -2.01 15.68 0.70
N GLY A 50 -1.19 16.68 0.42
CA GLY A 50 -0.96 17.81 1.34
C GLY A 50 -2.14 18.76 1.44
N GLU A 51 -3.06 18.75 0.47
CA GLU A 51 -4.27 19.59 0.50
C GLU A 51 -5.14 19.25 1.72
N LYS A 52 -5.23 17.97 2.07
CA LYS A 52 -5.96 17.49 3.26
C LYS A 52 -5.25 17.81 4.57
N GLY A 53 -3.96 18.12 4.53
CA GLY A 53 -3.14 18.45 5.69
C GLY A 53 -2.79 19.93 5.83
N GLY A 54 -3.18 20.78 4.85
CA GLY A 54 -2.86 22.22 4.85
C GLY A 54 -1.41 22.54 4.54
N TRP A 55 -0.66 21.65 3.91
CA TRP A 55 0.75 21.84 3.58
C TRP A 55 0.93 22.73 2.37
N ILE A 56 1.55 23.90 2.55
CA ILE A 56 1.82 24.86 1.48
C ILE A 56 2.97 24.38 0.59
N THR A 57 3.98 23.73 1.18
CA THR A 57 5.16 23.19 0.50
C THR A 57 5.23 21.67 0.68
N GLU A 58 5.92 20.99 -0.23
CA GLU A 58 6.24 19.58 -0.06
C GLU A 58 7.03 19.38 1.24
N SER A 59 6.62 18.44 2.06
CA SER A 59 7.26 18.14 3.35
C SER A 59 7.67 16.68 3.43
N HIS A 60 8.83 16.44 4.04
CA HIS A 60 9.37 15.11 4.27
C HIS A 60 9.54 14.90 5.77
N GLU A 61 8.95 13.85 6.28
CA GLU A 61 9.02 13.46 7.68
C GLU A 61 9.53 12.03 7.80
N HIS A 62 10.14 11.73 8.93
CA HIS A 62 10.54 10.37 9.29
C HIS A 62 10.04 10.06 10.69
N THR A 63 9.09 9.14 10.78
CA THR A 63 8.53 8.73 12.07
C THR A 63 8.29 7.23 12.12
N MET A 64 8.52 6.61 13.27
CA MET A 64 8.33 5.17 13.48
C MET A 64 9.09 4.29 12.45
N GLY A 65 10.20 4.79 11.90
CA GLY A 65 10.97 4.10 10.85
C GLY A 65 10.36 4.18 9.45
N ILE A 66 9.34 4.99 9.24
CA ILE A 66 8.64 5.21 7.98
C ILE A 66 8.98 6.59 7.45
N ASN A 67 9.27 6.70 6.16
CA ASN A 67 9.41 7.97 5.46
C ASN A 67 8.04 8.44 4.99
N ILE A 68 7.70 9.68 5.30
CA ILE A 68 6.41 10.27 4.93
C ILE A 68 6.70 11.46 4.03
N VAL A 69 5.94 11.56 2.95
CA VAL A 69 5.98 12.70 2.03
C VAL A 69 4.58 13.30 1.95
N PHE A 70 4.47 14.59 2.20
CA PHE A 70 3.25 15.34 1.97
C PHE A 70 3.42 16.19 0.70
N SER A 71 2.48 16.06 -0.24
CA SER A 71 2.49 16.92 -1.40
C SER A 71 2.23 18.38 -1.01
N LYS A 72 2.71 19.30 -1.82
CA LYS A 72 2.37 20.72 -1.66
C LYS A 72 0.92 20.98 -2.05
N LEU A 73 0.40 22.11 -1.62
CA LEU A 73 -0.93 22.59 -2.01
C LEU A 73 -1.07 22.62 -3.54
N GLY A 74 -2.14 22.03 -4.07
CA GLY A 74 -2.42 21.92 -5.50
C GLY A 74 -1.70 20.78 -6.23
N GLU A 75 -0.84 20.02 -5.56
CA GLU A 75 -0.20 18.79 -6.09
C GLU A 75 -0.81 17.56 -5.40
N LYS A 76 -1.13 16.55 -6.17
CA LYS A 76 -1.69 15.30 -5.63
C LYS A 76 -0.59 14.32 -5.22
N ALA A 77 -0.92 13.41 -4.32
CA ALA A 77 -0.04 12.27 -3.97
C ALA A 77 0.35 11.46 -5.22
N ASP A 78 -0.57 11.31 -6.17
CA ASP A 78 -0.34 10.62 -7.44
C ASP A 78 0.83 11.21 -8.23
N ASP A 79 0.94 12.54 -8.28
CA ASP A 79 1.99 13.24 -9.01
C ASP A 79 3.37 12.98 -8.38
N ILE A 80 3.42 12.98 -7.05
CA ILE A 80 4.65 12.61 -6.33
C ILE A 80 5.02 11.15 -6.57
N ILE A 81 4.06 10.23 -6.47
CA ILE A 81 4.31 8.81 -6.73
C ILE A 81 4.85 8.61 -8.14
N LYS A 82 4.20 9.22 -9.15
CA LYS A 82 4.66 9.16 -10.56
C LYS A 82 6.07 9.75 -10.73
N ARG A 83 6.37 10.85 -10.05
CA ARG A 83 7.71 11.46 -10.07
C ARG A 83 8.74 10.53 -9.46
N MET A 84 8.47 9.96 -8.28
CA MET A 84 9.38 9.05 -7.60
C MET A 84 9.68 7.78 -8.40
N VAL A 85 8.69 7.16 -9.02
CA VAL A 85 8.90 5.96 -9.85
C VAL A 85 9.63 6.26 -11.15
N LYS A 86 9.63 7.52 -11.61
CA LYS A 86 10.36 7.94 -12.81
C LYS A 86 11.82 8.29 -12.52
N GLU A 87 12.10 8.91 -11.39
CA GLU A 87 13.37 9.57 -11.10
C GLU A 87 14.35 8.69 -10.30
N HIS A 88 13.88 7.60 -9.71
CA HIS A 88 14.73 6.76 -8.85
C HIS A 88 15.14 5.46 -9.54
N ASP A 89 16.44 5.13 -9.45
CA ASP A 89 17.01 3.88 -9.96
C ASP A 89 16.66 2.64 -9.13
N VAL A 90 15.84 2.80 -8.08
CA VAL A 90 15.43 1.70 -7.21
C VAL A 90 14.07 1.15 -7.64
N GLU A 91 13.92 -0.17 -7.60
CA GLU A 91 12.63 -0.79 -7.87
C GLU A 91 11.68 -0.61 -6.68
N TYR A 92 10.53 0.02 -6.93
CA TYR A 92 9.45 0.16 -5.99
C TYR A 92 8.37 -0.91 -6.14
N THR A 93 7.76 -1.27 -5.01
CA THR A 93 6.45 -1.90 -4.95
C THR A 93 5.45 -0.82 -4.58
N VAL A 94 4.64 -0.39 -5.55
CA VAL A 94 3.65 0.69 -5.37
C VAL A 94 2.34 0.10 -4.88
N ILE A 95 1.85 0.59 -3.76
CA ILE A 95 0.58 0.16 -3.15
C ILE A 95 -0.48 1.23 -3.43
N THR A 96 -1.38 0.92 -4.34
CA THR A 96 -2.50 1.80 -4.71
C THR A 96 -3.61 1.00 -5.38
N SER A 97 -4.86 1.42 -5.20
CA SER A 97 -6.01 0.93 -5.98
C SER A 97 -6.39 1.86 -7.13
N ASP A 98 -5.67 2.99 -7.28
CA ASP A 98 -5.81 3.83 -8.46
C ASP A 98 -5.18 3.16 -9.68
N LYS A 99 -6.00 2.95 -10.72
CA LYS A 99 -5.57 2.23 -11.94
C LYS A 99 -4.58 3.03 -12.78
N GLU A 100 -4.67 4.35 -12.75
CA GLU A 100 -3.78 5.23 -13.51
C GLU A 100 -2.38 5.20 -12.91
N VAL A 101 -2.29 5.35 -11.59
CA VAL A 101 -1.03 5.28 -10.85
C VAL A 101 -0.41 3.89 -10.98
N ALA A 102 -1.22 2.83 -10.83
CA ALA A 102 -0.76 1.45 -10.98
C ALA A 102 -0.18 1.18 -12.37
N SER A 103 -0.92 1.58 -13.45
CA SER A 103 -0.46 1.40 -14.83
C SER A 103 0.80 2.19 -15.12
N TYR A 104 0.91 3.41 -14.59
CA TYR A 104 2.10 4.22 -14.74
C TYR A 104 3.31 3.57 -14.07
N ALA A 105 3.18 3.09 -12.85
CA ALA A 105 4.24 2.39 -12.14
C ALA A 105 4.70 1.13 -12.90
N GLU A 106 3.76 0.32 -13.38
CA GLU A 106 4.07 -0.89 -14.15
C GLU A 106 4.78 -0.58 -15.47
N SER A 107 4.35 0.47 -16.19
CA SER A 107 5.01 0.90 -17.44
C SER A 107 6.42 1.45 -17.20
N SER A 108 6.67 1.99 -16.01
CA SER A 108 8.00 2.46 -15.57
C SER A 108 8.89 1.35 -15.00
N GLY A 109 8.48 0.07 -15.07
CA GLY A 109 9.28 -1.08 -14.65
C GLY A 109 9.09 -1.51 -13.19
N HIS A 110 8.24 -0.83 -12.45
CA HIS A 110 7.91 -1.12 -11.06
C HIS A 110 6.83 -2.20 -10.93
N THR A 111 6.47 -2.55 -9.70
CA THR A 111 5.37 -3.49 -9.43
C THR A 111 4.25 -2.75 -8.71
N ALA A 112 3.03 -2.82 -9.22
CA ALA A 112 1.86 -2.28 -8.54
C ALA A 112 1.07 -3.40 -7.86
N ILE A 113 0.65 -3.16 -6.61
CA ILE A 113 -0.18 -4.06 -5.80
C ILE A 113 -1.40 -3.26 -5.33
N PRO A 114 -2.63 -3.77 -5.57
CA PRO A 114 -3.83 -3.16 -5.03
C PRO A 114 -3.80 -3.04 -3.52
N SER A 115 -4.34 -1.93 -3.01
CA SER A 115 -4.41 -1.64 -1.58
C SER A 115 -5.07 -2.78 -0.80
N GLU A 116 -6.12 -3.40 -1.34
CA GLU A 116 -6.83 -4.51 -0.72
C GLU A 116 -5.95 -5.76 -0.52
N GLU A 117 -5.09 -6.07 -1.48
CA GLU A 117 -4.16 -7.20 -1.37
C GLU A 117 -3.08 -6.93 -0.32
N PHE A 118 -2.61 -5.69 -0.23
CA PHE A 118 -1.63 -5.31 0.78
C PHE A 118 -2.22 -5.26 2.19
N ILE A 119 -3.47 -4.79 2.34
CA ILE A 119 -4.21 -4.81 3.60
C ILE A 119 -4.27 -6.24 4.17
N PHE A 120 -4.60 -7.21 3.32
CA PHE A 120 -4.60 -8.62 3.75
C PHE A 120 -3.24 -9.03 4.34
N LYS A 121 -2.14 -8.64 3.70
CA LYS A 121 -0.78 -8.92 4.20
C LYS A 121 -0.48 -8.21 5.53
N LEU A 122 -0.92 -6.96 5.69
CA LEU A 122 -0.76 -6.21 6.94
C LEU A 122 -1.43 -6.93 8.12
N TYR A 123 -2.67 -7.37 7.93
CA TYR A 123 -3.41 -8.05 9.00
C TYR A 123 -2.91 -9.47 9.27
N TYR A 124 -2.57 -10.24 8.25
CA TYR A 124 -2.07 -11.60 8.40
C TYR A 124 -0.74 -11.64 9.16
N ASN A 125 0.18 -10.74 8.80
CA ASN A 125 1.48 -10.67 9.49
C ASN A 125 1.39 -10.07 10.89
N SER A 126 0.39 -9.25 11.17
CA SER A 126 0.19 -8.67 12.51
C SER A 126 -0.44 -9.65 13.51
N ASN A 127 -1.02 -10.75 13.05
CA ASN A 127 -1.74 -11.70 13.90
C ASN A 127 -1.59 -13.14 13.38
N PRO A 128 -0.39 -13.76 13.49
CA PRO A 128 -0.17 -15.12 13.00
C PRO A 128 -1.01 -16.18 13.72
N GLU A 129 -1.57 -15.87 14.91
CA GLU A 129 -2.45 -16.78 15.68
C GLU A 129 -3.95 -16.59 15.34
N ALA A 130 -4.33 -15.63 14.50
CA ALA A 130 -5.74 -15.40 14.17
C ALA A 130 -6.33 -16.41 13.17
N ASP A 131 -5.55 -17.37 12.71
CA ASP A 131 -5.95 -18.34 11.66
C ASP A 131 -6.98 -19.39 12.12
N THR A 132 -7.37 -19.42 13.40
CA THR A 132 -8.30 -20.46 13.89
C THR A 132 -9.71 -19.98 14.25
N ASN A 133 -9.95 -18.67 14.45
CA ASN A 133 -11.24 -18.21 15.01
C ASN A 133 -12.06 -17.25 14.14
N TYR A 134 -11.55 -16.77 12.98
CA TYR A 134 -12.28 -15.79 12.16
C TYR A 134 -13.00 -16.37 10.94
N ARG A 135 -13.18 -17.70 10.87
CA ARG A 135 -13.84 -18.34 9.71
C ARG A 135 -15.37 -18.31 9.74
N ASP A 136 -16.00 -18.00 10.87
CA ASP A 136 -17.43 -18.27 11.01
C ASP A 136 -18.36 -17.11 11.42
N GLU A 137 -17.89 -15.88 11.69
CA GLU A 137 -18.80 -14.89 12.28
C GLU A 137 -18.94 -13.52 11.56
N ASP A 138 -18.28 -13.25 10.44
CA ASP A 138 -18.53 -12.00 9.67
C ASP A 138 -19.15 -12.30 8.30
N PRO A 139 -20.47 -12.05 8.12
CA PRO A 139 -21.16 -12.22 6.84
C PRO A 139 -20.66 -11.27 5.74
N ASN A 140 -19.87 -10.26 6.11
CA ASN A 140 -19.34 -9.26 5.17
C ASN A 140 -17.89 -9.53 4.76
N TYR A 141 -17.25 -10.54 5.35
CA TYR A 141 -15.95 -11.01 4.92
C TYR A 141 -16.10 -11.81 3.61
N ARG A 142 -16.10 -11.10 2.50
CA ARG A 142 -16.00 -11.75 1.19
C ARG A 142 -14.62 -12.42 1.08
N THR A 143 -14.58 -13.70 1.46
CA THR A 143 -13.50 -14.58 1.04
C THR A 143 -13.36 -14.46 -0.45
N PHE A 144 -12.27 -13.88 -0.92
CA PHE A 144 -11.84 -14.03 -2.30
C PHE A 144 -11.46 -15.50 -2.49
N SER A 145 -12.47 -16.38 -2.54
CA SER A 145 -12.26 -17.74 -2.94
C SER A 145 -11.83 -17.70 -4.40
N VAL A 146 -10.55 -17.95 -4.61
CA VAL A 146 -10.02 -18.25 -5.92
C VAL A 146 -10.77 -19.50 -6.41
N LYS A 147 -11.82 -19.30 -7.19
CA LYS A 147 -12.48 -20.40 -7.89
C LYS A 147 -11.43 -21.06 -8.76
N LYS A 148 -10.90 -22.20 -8.31
CA LYS A 148 -10.18 -23.12 -9.17
C LYS A 148 -11.15 -23.60 -10.26
N LYS A 149 -11.12 -22.95 -11.42
CA LYS A 149 -11.77 -23.42 -12.61
C LYS A 149 -10.83 -23.30 -13.79
N GLY A 150 -10.41 -24.45 -14.31
CA GLY A 150 -9.85 -24.60 -15.65
C GLY A 150 -8.35 -24.30 -15.78
N ASN A 151 -7.72 -25.10 -16.61
CA ASN A 151 -6.37 -25.07 -17.14
C ASN A 151 -5.63 -23.70 -16.94
N PRO A 152 -4.51 -23.64 -16.22
CA PRO A 152 -3.89 -22.36 -15.92
C PRO A 152 -3.37 -21.72 -17.22
N LYS A 153 -4.12 -20.77 -17.77
CA LYS A 153 -3.53 -19.80 -18.71
C LYS A 153 -2.27 -19.27 -18.04
N LYS A 154 -1.12 -19.43 -18.72
CA LYS A 154 0.15 -18.87 -18.22
C LYS A 154 -0.10 -17.41 -17.84
N LEU A 155 0.05 -17.10 -16.54
CA LEU A 155 -0.06 -15.73 -16.06
C LEU A 155 0.87 -14.83 -16.91
N SER A 156 0.42 -13.64 -17.23
CA SER A 156 1.27 -12.63 -17.90
C SER A 156 2.55 -12.38 -17.08
N LYS A 157 3.59 -11.87 -17.72
CA LYS A 157 4.85 -11.55 -17.03
C LYS A 157 4.61 -10.60 -15.84
N ALA A 158 3.76 -9.59 -16.03
CA ALA A 158 3.36 -8.65 -14.97
C ALA A 158 2.65 -9.35 -13.81
N ALA A 159 1.68 -10.22 -14.11
CA ALA A 159 0.94 -10.95 -13.08
C ALA A 159 1.85 -11.91 -12.27
N ARG A 160 2.85 -12.52 -12.91
CA ARG A 160 3.86 -13.35 -12.19
C ARG A 160 4.74 -12.50 -11.29
N LYS A 161 5.24 -11.36 -11.80
CA LYS A 161 6.06 -10.42 -11.04
C LYS A 161 5.31 -9.91 -9.82
N ARG A 162 4.04 -9.50 -10.00
CA ARG A 162 3.15 -9.07 -8.92
C ARG A 162 2.95 -10.16 -7.87
N LYS A 163 2.63 -11.40 -8.28
CA LYS A 163 2.45 -12.51 -7.35
C LYS A 163 3.72 -12.78 -6.55
N GLN A 164 4.87 -12.88 -7.22
CA GLN A 164 6.15 -13.08 -6.56
C GLN A 164 6.48 -11.96 -5.57
N ARG A 165 6.17 -10.72 -5.94
CA ARG A 165 6.40 -9.57 -5.06
C ARG A 165 5.44 -9.61 -3.86
N LEU A 166 4.17 -9.91 -4.09
CA LEU A 166 3.19 -10.04 -3.01
C LEU A 166 3.59 -11.16 -2.02
N ASP A 167 4.10 -12.28 -2.50
CA ASP A 167 4.55 -13.39 -1.64
C ASP A 167 5.79 -13.00 -0.81
N SER A 168 6.59 -12.05 -1.29
CA SER A 168 7.79 -11.54 -0.59
C SER A 168 7.50 -10.43 0.43
N LEU A 169 6.32 -9.88 0.42
CA LEU A 169 5.82 -8.91 1.39
C LEU A 169 5.23 -9.62 2.63
#